data_01ce3cb6c3faab14633152704c75e788
#
_entry.id   01ce3cb6c3faab14633152704c75e788
#
_cell.length_a   1.000
_cell.length_b   1.000
_cell.length_c   1.000
_cell.angle_alpha   90.00
_cell.angle_beta   90.00
_cell.angle_gamma   90.00
#
_symmetry.space_group_name_H-M   'P 1'
#
loop_
_entity.id
_entity.type
_entity.pdbx_description
1 polymer ?
#
loop_
_entity_poly.entity_id
_entity_poly.type
_entity_poly.pdbx_seq_one_letter_code
_entity_poly.pdbx_strand_id
1 'polypeptide(L)'
;MSLSGPQVDMDHSSSGNNPSVQVVHRPHCSPGRRTCRLSVLGCTYEGTQDDLERHETLESHMNFILTYTEKANGSMETLRQALTESTQQNLELQSSLNAIKEQMTDMLREQHNLQEQVRVLASRMHDGQQECQRMAESVDVRLEEMLSRSWPQGKFVWYIKPFSVLRRQQENGEIARVVSAPFYTAVPGYKLRLMADLNGYGEGRGSHLSLFLQVMQGKFDCVLDWPCKYEHVLRVVDQTGRGMHLDRQHSFRSIPSKSKHLMGRPVNECNVPIGFHTMAPLSELHNERSGFLRNDTLVIVYRFRI
;
A
#
# COMPACT_ATOMS: atom_id res chain seq x y z
N MET A 1 -0.87 -6.12 19.99
CA MET A 1 -0.22 -7.02 19.02
C MET A 1 1.24 -7.11 19.40
N SER A 2 1.58 -8.23 20.02
CA SER A 2 2.88 -8.53 20.63
C SER A 2 3.89 -8.89 19.55
N LEU A 3 4.97 -8.13 19.46
CA LEU A 3 6.12 -8.48 18.63
C LEU A 3 7.09 -9.29 19.50
N SER A 4 7.11 -10.59 19.30
CA SER A 4 8.12 -11.52 19.82
C SER A 4 9.39 -11.37 18.94
N GLY A 5 10.48 -10.89 19.56
CA GLY A 5 11.81 -10.94 18.98
C GLY A 5 12.42 -12.35 19.05
N PRO A 6 13.38 -12.68 18.17
CA PRO A 6 14.01 -13.98 18.18
C PRO A 6 14.96 -14.14 19.37
N GLN A 7 14.78 -15.21 20.11
CA GLN A 7 15.73 -15.73 21.10
C GLN A 7 16.98 -16.20 20.35
N VAL A 8 18.14 -15.68 20.78
CA VAL A 8 19.45 -16.22 20.38
C VAL A 8 19.82 -17.27 21.41
N ASP A 9 19.77 -18.53 21.01
CA ASP A 9 20.32 -19.64 21.77
C ASP A 9 21.84 -19.52 21.79
N MET A 10 22.37 -19.24 22.96
CA MET A 10 23.80 -19.38 23.27
C MET A 10 24.09 -20.83 23.61
N ASP A 11 24.49 -21.61 22.61
CA ASP A 11 25.13 -22.89 22.86
C ASP A 11 26.56 -22.65 23.34
N HIS A 12 26.73 -22.78 24.65
CA HIS A 12 28.02 -22.96 25.29
C HIS A 12 28.47 -24.43 25.13
N SER A 13 29.20 -24.73 24.06
CA SER A 13 30.06 -25.89 24.02
C SER A 13 31.52 -25.45 24.03
N SER A 14 32.02 -25.20 25.24
CA SER A 14 33.46 -25.08 25.51
C SER A 14 34.08 -26.46 25.46
N SER A 15 34.55 -26.85 24.29
CA SER A 15 35.51 -27.94 24.16
C SER A 15 36.91 -27.39 24.45
N GLY A 16 37.31 -27.46 25.71
CA GLY A 16 38.66 -27.17 26.14
C GLY A 16 39.60 -28.22 25.60
N ASN A 17 40.33 -27.87 24.57
CA ASN A 17 41.57 -28.58 24.24
C ASN A 17 42.62 -28.22 25.29
N ASN A 18 42.63 -29.00 26.36
CA ASN A 18 43.74 -29.05 27.27
C ASN A 18 44.92 -29.69 26.52
N PRO A 19 46.06 -28.99 26.32
CA PRO A 19 47.21 -29.67 25.75
C PRO A 19 47.65 -30.71 26.79
N SER A 20 47.48 -31.97 26.40
CA SER A 20 48.00 -33.11 27.17
C SER A 20 49.48 -32.90 27.41
N VAL A 21 49.81 -32.60 28.67
CA VAL A 21 51.18 -32.61 29.14
C VAL A 21 51.68 -34.05 28.95
N GLN A 22 52.43 -34.27 27.89
CA GLN A 22 53.17 -35.51 27.74
C GLN A 22 54.21 -35.50 28.81
N VAL A 23 53.98 -36.30 29.83
CA VAL A 23 55.02 -36.65 30.79
C VAL A 23 56.05 -37.48 30.07
N VAL A 24 57.08 -36.82 29.59
CA VAL A 24 58.25 -37.51 29.07
C VAL A 24 58.90 -38.23 30.26
N HIS A 25 58.68 -39.57 30.29
CA HIS A 25 59.40 -40.40 31.24
C HIS A 25 60.89 -40.19 31.00
N ARG A 26 61.58 -39.62 32.00
CA ARG A 26 63.03 -39.57 32.00
C ARG A 26 63.59 -40.97 31.88
N PRO A 27 64.49 -41.24 30.95
CA PRO A 27 65.17 -42.52 30.92
C PRO A 27 65.88 -42.77 32.25
N HIS A 28 65.85 -43.97 32.71
CA HIS A 28 66.47 -44.44 33.94
C HIS A 28 67.87 -43.85 34.08
N CYS A 29 68.05 -42.96 35.00
CA CYS A 29 69.37 -42.53 35.44
C CYS A 29 70.07 -43.69 36.13
N SER A 30 71.14 -44.10 35.57
CA SER A 30 72.10 -45.03 36.26
C SER A 30 72.48 -44.35 37.58
N PRO A 31 72.53 -45.04 38.73
CA PRO A 31 72.73 -44.42 40.04
C PRO A 31 74.11 -43.72 40.05
N GLY A 32 74.10 -42.39 40.19
CA GLY A 32 75.24 -41.49 40.29
C GLY A 32 75.48 -40.54 39.13
N ARG A 33 74.77 -40.63 37.99
CA ARG A 33 74.85 -39.66 36.89
C ARG A 33 73.75 -38.61 36.99
N ARG A 34 74.07 -37.30 36.83
CA ARG A 34 73.20 -36.19 36.80
C ARG A 34 73.36 -35.42 35.50
N THR A 35 72.25 -34.79 35.02
CA THR A 35 72.29 -33.92 33.84
C THR A 35 72.82 -32.54 34.23
N CYS A 36 73.51 -31.89 33.31
CA CYS A 36 73.97 -30.52 33.46
C CYS A 36 72.80 -29.56 33.78
N ARG A 37 72.98 -28.57 34.68
CA ARG A 37 71.96 -27.57 35.00
C ARG A 37 71.54 -26.73 33.83
N LEU A 38 72.43 -26.59 32.85
CA LEU A 38 72.15 -25.88 31.61
C LEU A 38 71.52 -26.76 30.50
N SER A 39 70.96 -27.93 30.85
CA SER A 39 70.24 -28.79 29.93
C SER A 39 68.99 -28.08 29.38
N VAL A 40 68.43 -27.14 30.10
CA VAL A 40 67.33 -26.28 29.63
C VAL A 40 67.75 -25.34 28.48
N LEU A 41 69.00 -25.08 28.34
CA LEU A 41 69.59 -24.31 27.21
C LEU A 41 70.13 -25.22 26.09
N GLY A 42 69.97 -26.53 26.22
CA GLY A 42 70.32 -27.52 25.19
C GLY A 42 71.62 -28.30 25.48
N CYS A 43 72.25 -28.18 26.67
CA CYS A 43 73.39 -29.00 27.01
C CYS A 43 72.95 -30.44 27.29
N THR A 44 73.55 -31.41 26.60
CA THR A 44 73.23 -32.84 26.69
C THR A 44 74.22 -33.64 27.59
N TYR A 45 75.09 -32.92 28.27
CA TYR A 45 76.12 -33.57 29.11
C TYR A 45 75.54 -34.18 30.38
N GLU A 46 75.89 -35.43 30.65
CA GLU A 46 75.57 -36.21 31.87
C GLU A 46 76.87 -36.80 32.47
N GLY A 47 77.02 -36.59 33.77
CA GLY A 47 78.23 -37.04 34.47
C GLY A 47 78.06 -37.27 35.98
N THR A 48 79.13 -37.66 36.66
CA THR A 48 79.16 -37.69 38.11
C THR A 48 79.20 -36.28 38.67
N GLN A 49 78.97 -36.05 39.96
CA GLN A 49 79.02 -34.74 40.58
C GLN A 49 80.30 -33.95 40.30
N ASP A 50 81.46 -34.66 40.41
CA ASP A 50 82.79 -34.08 40.16
C ASP A 50 83.01 -33.74 38.68
N ASP A 51 82.45 -34.54 37.77
CA ASP A 51 82.51 -34.26 36.33
C ASP A 51 81.59 -33.13 35.92
N LEU A 52 80.45 -32.98 36.56
CA LEU A 52 79.56 -31.89 36.34
C LEU A 52 80.10 -30.53 36.84
N GLU A 53 80.75 -30.52 38.01
CA GLU A 53 81.44 -29.31 38.53
C GLU A 53 82.54 -28.85 37.58
N ARG A 54 83.24 -29.74 36.94
CA ARG A 54 84.30 -29.41 35.93
C ARG A 54 83.60 -28.98 34.59
N HIS A 55 82.52 -29.57 34.25
CA HIS A 55 81.81 -29.28 33.01
C HIS A 55 80.98 -27.98 33.11
N GLU A 56 80.37 -27.69 34.22
CA GLU A 56 79.48 -26.53 34.42
C GLU A 56 80.23 -25.20 34.54
N THR A 57 81.26 -24.99 33.73
CA THR A 57 81.96 -23.73 33.62
C THR A 57 81.26 -22.78 32.67
N LEU A 58 81.37 -21.46 32.91
CA LEU A 58 80.76 -20.45 32.01
C LEU A 58 81.31 -20.61 30.58
N GLU A 59 82.61 -20.95 30.43
CA GLU A 59 83.33 -21.05 29.18
C GLU A 59 82.78 -22.24 28.29
N SER A 60 82.48 -23.41 28.89
CA SER A 60 81.96 -24.57 28.18
C SER A 60 80.54 -24.40 27.72
N HIS A 61 79.77 -23.42 28.30
CA HIS A 61 78.36 -23.13 27.94
C HIS A 61 78.17 -21.79 27.27
N MET A 62 79.18 -21.02 27.04
CA MET A 62 79.09 -19.70 26.43
C MET A 62 78.30 -19.70 25.12
N ASN A 63 78.58 -20.66 24.25
CA ASN A 63 77.87 -20.75 22.97
C ASN A 63 76.38 -21.09 23.13
N PHE A 64 76.00 -21.89 24.12
CA PHE A 64 74.58 -22.17 24.40
C PHE A 64 73.86 -20.96 24.91
N ILE A 65 74.50 -20.22 25.81
CA ILE A 65 73.94 -18.96 26.37
C ILE A 65 73.82 -17.92 25.26
N LEU A 66 74.83 -17.73 24.43
CA LEU A 66 74.78 -16.79 23.31
C LEU A 66 73.68 -17.14 22.32
N THR A 67 73.58 -18.42 21.86
CA THR A 67 72.57 -18.85 20.95
C THR A 67 71.14 -18.71 21.51
N TYR A 68 70.95 -18.97 22.82
CA TYR A 68 69.67 -18.78 23.50
C TYR A 68 69.29 -17.31 23.61
N THR A 69 70.26 -16.44 23.97
CA THR A 69 70.01 -15.00 24.05
C THR A 69 69.73 -14.38 22.71
N GLU A 70 70.40 -14.80 21.63
CA GLU A 70 70.09 -14.38 20.25
C GLU A 70 68.69 -14.77 19.83
N LYS A 71 68.28 -16.03 20.07
CA LYS A 71 66.93 -16.49 19.80
C LYS A 71 65.88 -15.74 20.63
N ALA A 72 66.16 -15.53 21.91
CA ALA A 72 65.24 -14.78 22.78
C ALA A 72 65.11 -13.32 22.34
N ASN A 73 66.19 -12.66 21.95
CA ASN A 73 66.17 -11.33 21.40
C ASN A 73 65.43 -11.23 20.06
N GLY A 74 65.66 -12.19 19.18
CA GLY A 74 64.88 -12.30 17.88
C GLY A 74 63.39 -12.49 18.12
N SER A 75 63.01 -13.33 19.08
CA SER A 75 61.58 -13.51 19.44
C SER A 75 60.97 -12.28 20.08
N MET A 76 61.74 -11.58 20.91
CA MET A 76 61.29 -10.27 21.51
C MET A 76 61.08 -9.21 20.45
N GLU A 77 61.94 -9.13 19.44
CA GLU A 77 61.80 -8.16 18.36
C GLU A 77 60.57 -8.45 17.48
N THR A 78 60.33 -9.71 17.15
CA THR A 78 59.13 -10.12 16.41
C THR A 78 57.85 -9.80 17.21
N LEU A 79 57.83 -10.03 18.51
CA LEU A 79 56.71 -9.69 19.37
C LEU A 79 56.52 -8.16 19.47
N ARG A 80 57.58 -7.39 19.50
CA ARG A 80 57.54 -5.92 19.50
C ARG A 80 56.96 -5.40 18.22
N GLN A 81 57.35 -5.92 17.08
CA GLN A 81 56.77 -5.57 15.78
C GLN A 81 55.28 -5.89 15.71
N ALA A 82 54.88 -7.10 16.08
CA ALA A 82 53.49 -7.53 16.09
C ALA A 82 52.65 -6.66 17.05
N LEU A 83 53.18 -6.28 18.20
CA LEU A 83 52.52 -5.37 19.13
C LEU A 83 52.31 -3.96 18.52
N THR A 84 53.35 -3.45 17.85
CA THR A 84 53.30 -2.14 17.19
C THR A 84 52.28 -2.12 16.07
N GLU A 85 52.25 -3.15 15.22
CA GLU A 85 51.27 -3.33 14.14
C GLU A 85 49.83 -3.42 14.70
N SER A 86 49.67 -4.23 15.76
CA SER A 86 48.35 -4.37 16.42
C SER A 86 47.84 -3.07 17.03
N THR A 87 48.75 -2.29 17.66
CA THR A 87 48.40 -0.95 18.21
C THR A 87 48.02 0.03 17.11
N GLN A 88 48.74 0.03 16.00
CA GLN A 88 48.44 0.87 14.85
C GLN A 88 47.05 0.51 14.25
N GLN A 89 46.77 -0.78 14.04
CA GLN A 89 45.46 -1.26 13.55
C GLN A 89 44.33 -0.85 14.50
N ASN A 90 44.52 -0.94 15.81
CA ASN A 90 43.54 -0.50 16.80
C ASN A 90 43.23 1.00 16.69
N LEU A 91 44.25 1.84 16.46
CA LEU A 91 44.05 3.29 16.28
C LEU A 91 43.27 3.60 15.00
N GLU A 92 43.54 2.88 13.90
CA GLU A 92 42.81 3.02 12.63
C GLU A 92 41.37 2.58 12.77
N LEU A 93 41.11 1.46 13.45
CA LEU A 93 39.76 0.99 13.75
C LEU A 93 38.98 1.97 14.63
N GLN A 94 39.62 2.54 15.65
CA GLN A 94 38.99 3.57 16.49
C GLN A 94 38.65 4.82 15.69
N SER A 95 39.50 5.26 14.79
CA SER A 95 39.25 6.40 13.90
C SER A 95 38.04 6.12 12.99
N SER A 96 38.02 4.95 12.37
CA SER A 96 36.89 4.52 11.50
C SER A 96 35.59 4.42 12.27
N LEU A 97 35.61 3.89 13.49
CA LEU A 97 34.45 3.76 14.35
C LEU A 97 33.89 5.14 14.73
N ASN A 98 34.75 6.12 15.01
CA ASN A 98 34.31 7.49 15.28
C ASN A 98 33.67 8.13 14.05
N ALA A 99 34.25 7.97 12.88
CA ALA A 99 33.69 8.49 11.64
C ALA A 99 32.29 7.88 11.34
N ILE A 100 32.12 6.56 11.51
CA ILE A 100 30.82 5.90 11.37
C ILE A 100 29.80 6.44 12.39
N LYS A 101 30.25 6.69 13.62
CA LYS A 101 29.38 7.22 14.67
C LYS A 101 28.88 8.64 14.35
N GLU A 102 29.72 9.48 13.78
CA GLU A 102 29.34 10.81 13.30
C GLU A 102 28.32 10.71 12.14
N GLN A 103 28.61 9.88 11.13
CA GLN A 103 27.67 9.65 10.02
C GLN A 103 26.30 9.15 10.50
N MET A 104 26.28 8.23 11.46
CA MET A 104 25.05 7.72 12.04
C MET A 104 24.25 8.80 12.77
N THR A 105 24.92 9.71 13.49
CA THR A 105 24.25 10.82 14.17
C THR A 105 23.64 11.81 13.17
N ASP A 106 24.33 12.09 12.06
CA ASP A 106 23.82 12.96 11.01
C ASP A 106 22.62 12.34 10.26
N MET A 107 22.71 11.05 9.94
CA MET A 107 21.57 10.32 9.37
C MET A 107 20.34 10.32 10.29
N LEU A 108 20.52 10.18 11.60
CA LEU A 108 19.42 10.24 12.56
C LEU A 108 18.77 11.63 12.61
N ARG A 109 19.56 12.70 12.50
CA ARG A 109 19.03 14.08 12.41
C ARG A 109 18.24 14.30 11.13
N GLU A 110 18.77 13.82 10.00
CA GLU A 110 18.08 13.92 8.71
C GLU A 110 16.76 13.11 8.70
N GLN A 111 16.79 11.90 9.24
CA GLN A 111 15.59 11.09 9.42
C GLN A 111 14.52 11.79 10.24
N HIS A 112 14.91 12.40 11.37
CA HIS A 112 13.98 13.15 12.21
C HIS A 112 13.36 14.35 11.47
N ASN A 113 14.18 15.09 10.71
CA ASN A 113 13.71 16.21 9.89
C ASN A 113 12.71 15.77 8.81
N LEU A 114 13.03 14.67 8.11
CA LEU A 114 12.12 14.10 7.10
C LEU A 114 10.79 13.63 7.72
N GLN A 115 10.84 13.00 8.89
CA GLN A 115 9.62 12.60 9.59
C GLN A 115 8.73 13.79 9.95
N GLU A 116 9.31 14.89 10.40
CA GLU A 116 8.54 16.10 10.71
C GLU A 116 7.95 16.75 9.44
N GLN A 117 8.69 16.77 8.34
CA GLN A 117 8.17 17.25 7.05
C GLN A 117 6.99 16.39 6.57
N VAL A 118 7.08 15.06 6.67
CA VAL A 118 5.97 14.14 6.34
C VAL A 118 4.76 14.40 7.22
N ARG A 119 4.95 14.65 8.51
CA ARG A 119 3.86 14.97 9.44
C ARG A 119 3.13 16.26 9.07
N VAL A 120 3.90 17.31 8.74
CA VAL A 120 3.34 18.60 8.31
C VAL A 120 2.57 18.46 6.98
N LEU A 121 3.13 17.72 6.02
CA LEU A 121 2.45 17.46 4.73
C LEU A 121 1.18 16.65 4.92
N ALA A 122 1.18 15.63 5.76
CA ALA A 122 0.00 14.82 6.06
C ALA A 122 -1.12 15.68 6.70
N SER A 123 -0.77 16.58 7.61
CA SER A 123 -1.74 17.52 8.19
C SER A 123 -2.35 18.44 7.12
N ARG A 124 -1.52 19.04 6.26
CA ARG A 124 -2.00 19.90 5.17
C ARG A 124 -2.89 19.16 4.17
N MET A 125 -2.54 17.92 3.85
CA MET A 125 -3.38 17.07 2.98
C MET A 125 -4.74 16.79 3.64
N HIS A 126 -4.77 16.49 4.93
CA HIS A 126 -6.00 16.25 5.67
C HIS A 126 -6.90 17.51 5.70
N ASP A 127 -6.33 18.68 5.99
CA ASP A 127 -7.04 19.95 5.99
C ASP A 127 -7.60 20.28 4.60
N GLY A 128 -6.80 20.08 3.54
CA GLY A 128 -7.23 20.27 2.15
C GLY A 128 -8.35 19.30 1.75
N GLN A 129 -8.30 18.06 2.20
CA GLN A 129 -9.35 17.07 1.94
C GLN A 129 -10.66 17.44 2.64
N GLN A 130 -10.61 17.91 3.88
CA GLN A 130 -11.79 18.41 4.60
C GLN A 130 -12.41 19.62 3.90
N GLU A 131 -11.59 20.55 3.43
CA GLU A 131 -12.10 21.75 2.73
C GLU A 131 -12.73 21.38 1.37
N CYS A 132 -12.12 20.47 0.61
CA CYS A 132 -12.73 19.92 -0.60
C CYS A 132 -14.08 19.27 -0.33
N GLN A 133 -14.18 18.51 0.76
CA GLN A 133 -15.44 17.87 1.14
C GLN A 133 -16.52 18.89 1.53
N ARG A 134 -16.19 19.93 2.30
CA ARG A 134 -17.13 21.01 2.63
C ARG A 134 -17.58 21.77 1.37
N MET A 135 -16.65 22.05 0.44
CA MET A 135 -17.00 22.68 -0.83
C MET A 135 -17.94 21.80 -1.66
N ALA A 136 -17.66 20.50 -1.76
CA ALA A 136 -18.53 19.55 -2.46
C ALA A 136 -19.94 19.53 -1.87
N GLU A 137 -20.06 19.42 -0.54
CA GLU A 137 -21.35 19.48 0.16
C GLU A 137 -22.10 20.81 -0.09
N SER A 138 -21.39 21.95 -0.10
CA SER A 138 -21.98 23.24 -0.37
C SER A 138 -22.46 23.39 -1.83
N VAL A 139 -21.72 22.79 -2.78
CA VAL A 139 -22.11 22.74 -4.20
C VAL A 139 -23.34 21.87 -4.38
N ASP A 140 -23.39 20.70 -3.74
CA ASP A 140 -24.55 19.81 -3.80
C ASP A 140 -25.83 20.50 -3.25
N VAL A 141 -25.73 21.18 -2.12
CA VAL A 141 -26.86 21.95 -1.57
C VAL A 141 -27.33 23.04 -2.54
N ARG A 142 -26.40 23.82 -3.12
CA ARG A 142 -26.73 24.87 -4.09
C ARG A 142 -27.30 24.28 -5.38
N LEU A 143 -26.75 23.16 -5.85
CA LEU A 143 -27.27 22.47 -7.02
C LEU A 143 -28.69 21.95 -6.78
N GLU A 144 -28.96 21.34 -5.62
CA GLU A 144 -30.30 20.92 -5.23
C GLU A 144 -31.29 22.10 -5.16
N GLU A 145 -30.88 23.24 -4.62
CA GLU A 145 -31.71 24.45 -4.62
C GLU A 145 -31.97 24.98 -6.04
N MET A 146 -30.97 25.05 -6.89
CA MET A 146 -31.13 25.47 -8.29
C MET A 146 -32.03 24.52 -9.06
N LEU A 147 -31.81 23.20 -8.93
CA LEU A 147 -32.60 22.15 -9.60
C LEU A 147 -34.06 22.20 -9.08
N SER A 148 -34.28 22.43 -7.80
CA SER A 148 -35.64 22.54 -7.24
C SER A 148 -36.42 23.75 -7.77
N ARG A 149 -35.73 24.84 -8.14
CA ARG A 149 -36.33 26.05 -8.73
C ARG A 149 -36.48 26.00 -10.25
N SER A 150 -35.71 25.16 -10.96
CA SER A 150 -35.57 25.21 -12.42
C SER A 150 -36.54 24.35 -13.20
N TRP A 151 -37.34 23.50 -12.55
CA TRP A 151 -38.23 22.54 -13.24
C TRP A 151 -39.72 22.80 -12.96
N PRO A 152 -40.26 23.90 -13.44
CA PRO A 152 -41.70 24.07 -13.40
C PRO A 152 -42.36 23.06 -14.33
N GLN A 153 -43.44 22.41 -13.89
CA GLN A 153 -44.28 21.50 -14.66
C GLN A 153 -43.85 20.00 -14.75
N GLY A 154 -43.13 19.46 -13.78
CA GLY A 154 -42.92 17.99 -13.74
C GLY A 154 -42.15 17.38 -14.93
N LYS A 155 -41.20 18.17 -15.47
CA LYS A 155 -40.43 17.78 -16.65
C LYS A 155 -38.95 17.93 -16.36
N PHE A 156 -38.16 16.85 -16.56
CA PHE A 156 -36.70 16.84 -16.45
C PHE A 156 -36.10 16.51 -17.82
N VAL A 157 -35.05 17.24 -18.24
CA VAL A 157 -34.36 17.02 -19.53
C VAL A 157 -32.92 16.61 -19.24
N TRP A 158 -32.53 15.50 -19.81
CA TRP A 158 -31.18 14.94 -19.65
C TRP A 158 -30.48 14.80 -20.99
N TYR A 159 -29.31 15.42 -21.11
CA TYR A 159 -28.42 15.35 -22.27
C TYR A 159 -27.34 14.31 -22.01
N ILE A 160 -27.29 13.22 -22.78
CA ILE A 160 -26.25 12.21 -22.73
C ILE A 160 -25.25 12.52 -23.82
N LYS A 161 -24.10 13.07 -23.46
CA LYS A 161 -23.03 13.47 -24.38
C LYS A 161 -21.63 13.35 -23.73
N PRO A 162 -20.60 12.96 -24.49
CA PRO A 162 -20.63 12.41 -25.87
C PRO A 162 -21.14 10.95 -25.84
N PHE A 163 -22.22 10.67 -26.61
CA PHE A 163 -22.90 9.36 -26.60
C PHE A 163 -21.98 8.20 -27.03
N SER A 164 -21.24 8.41 -28.12
CA SER A 164 -20.33 7.40 -28.70
C SER A 164 -19.25 6.95 -27.74
N VAL A 165 -18.65 7.92 -27.01
CA VAL A 165 -17.60 7.64 -26.01
C VAL A 165 -18.17 6.89 -24.83
N LEU A 166 -19.25 7.39 -24.23
CA LEU A 166 -19.92 6.75 -23.08
C LEU A 166 -20.39 5.34 -23.40
N ARG A 167 -20.93 5.13 -24.59
CA ARG A 167 -21.32 3.79 -25.05
C ARG A 167 -20.13 2.84 -25.14
N ARG A 168 -19.01 3.28 -25.74
CA ARG A 168 -17.78 2.46 -25.83
C ARG A 168 -17.24 2.12 -24.43
N GLN A 169 -17.25 3.06 -23.51
CA GLN A 169 -16.82 2.83 -22.14
C GLN A 169 -17.70 1.80 -21.43
N GLN A 170 -19.01 1.80 -21.69
CA GLN A 170 -19.90 0.74 -21.18
C GLN A 170 -19.64 -0.62 -21.84
N GLU A 171 -19.42 -0.66 -23.16
CA GLU A 171 -19.09 -1.89 -23.89
C GLU A 171 -17.79 -2.52 -23.40
N ASN A 172 -16.79 -1.68 -23.07
CA ASN A 172 -15.50 -2.11 -22.53
C ASN A 172 -15.55 -2.44 -21.02
N GLY A 173 -16.65 -2.14 -20.34
CA GLY A 173 -16.79 -2.35 -18.90
C GLY A 173 -16.09 -1.29 -18.03
N GLU A 174 -15.63 -0.17 -18.62
CA GLU A 174 -14.99 0.94 -17.91
C GLU A 174 -15.98 1.69 -17.01
N ILE A 175 -17.23 1.81 -17.46
CA ILE A 175 -18.34 2.35 -16.69
C ILE A 175 -19.49 1.35 -16.64
N ALA A 176 -20.10 1.19 -15.47
CA ALA A 176 -21.20 0.25 -15.32
C ALA A 176 -22.48 0.78 -15.95
N ARG A 177 -22.77 2.06 -15.77
CA ARG A 177 -24.03 2.70 -16.19
C ARG A 177 -23.88 4.22 -16.28
N VAL A 178 -24.56 4.86 -17.22
CA VAL A 178 -24.64 6.32 -17.30
C VAL A 178 -25.79 6.80 -16.41
N VAL A 179 -25.54 7.78 -15.55
CA VAL A 179 -26.53 8.32 -14.59
C VAL A 179 -26.68 9.81 -14.74
N SER A 180 -27.92 10.32 -14.57
CA SER A 180 -28.17 11.74 -14.54
C SER A 180 -27.82 12.36 -13.18
N ALA A 181 -27.70 13.69 -13.12
CA ALA A 181 -27.82 14.41 -11.86
C ALA A 181 -29.18 14.09 -11.20
N PRO A 182 -29.23 14.00 -9.86
CA PRO A 182 -30.49 13.89 -9.14
C PRO A 182 -31.40 15.11 -9.39
N PHE A 183 -32.71 14.90 -9.39
CA PHE A 183 -33.68 16.00 -9.53
C PHE A 183 -34.93 15.75 -8.67
N TYR A 184 -35.67 16.82 -8.35
CA TYR A 184 -36.93 16.72 -7.63
C TYR A 184 -38.12 16.83 -8.58
N THR A 185 -39.20 16.11 -8.29
CA THR A 185 -40.45 16.17 -9.09
C THR A 185 -41.20 17.51 -8.87
N ALA A 186 -41.06 18.09 -7.68
CA ALA A 186 -41.65 19.37 -7.26
C ALA A 186 -40.95 19.88 -5.99
N VAL A 187 -41.39 20.99 -5.45
CA VAL A 187 -40.95 21.51 -4.13
C VAL A 187 -42.20 21.77 -3.25
N PRO A 188 -42.50 20.88 -2.28
CA PRO A 188 -41.84 19.59 -1.98
C PRO A 188 -42.12 18.52 -3.03
N GLY A 189 -41.18 17.58 -3.22
CA GLY A 189 -41.28 16.52 -4.21
C GLY A 189 -40.30 15.38 -4.00
N TYR A 190 -40.49 14.30 -4.75
CA TYR A 190 -39.63 13.10 -4.71
C TYR A 190 -38.29 13.36 -5.38
N LYS A 191 -37.20 12.91 -4.75
CA LYS A 191 -35.86 12.95 -5.35
C LYS A 191 -35.65 11.73 -6.22
N LEU A 192 -35.33 11.95 -7.48
CA LEU A 192 -35.20 10.93 -8.51
C LEU A 192 -33.90 11.10 -9.27
N ARG A 193 -33.42 10.04 -9.93
CA ARG A 193 -32.40 10.10 -10.98
C ARG A 193 -32.74 9.15 -12.13
N LEU A 194 -32.26 9.47 -13.32
CA LEU A 194 -32.35 8.60 -14.49
C LEU A 194 -31.05 7.82 -14.66
N MET A 195 -31.16 6.61 -15.20
CA MET A 195 -30.04 5.75 -15.50
C MET A 195 -30.22 5.17 -16.90
N ALA A 196 -29.11 5.10 -17.66
CA ALA A 196 -29.12 4.57 -19.02
C ALA A 196 -28.04 3.50 -19.21
N ASP A 197 -28.44 2.40 -19.84
CA ASP A 197 -27.53 1.42 -20.42
C ASP A 197 -27.56 1.60 -21.95
N LEU A 198 -26.51 2.25 -22.48
CA LEU A 198 -26.44 2.70 -23.88
C LEU A 198 -26.27 1.53 -24.87
N ASN A 199 -25.83 0.39 -24.37
CA ASN A 199 -25.79 -0.89 -25.13
C ASN A 199 -26.79 -1.90 -24.58
N GLY A 200 -27.80 -1.43 -23.82
CA GLY A 200 -28.87 -2.22 -23.27
C GLY A 200 -28.52 -3.06 -22.06
N TYR A 201 -29.56 -3.40 -21.30
CA TYR A 201 -29.49 -4.24 -20.12
C TYR A 201 -30.51 -5.37 -20.18
N GLY A 202 -30.16 -6.54 -19.62
CA GLY A 202 -31.03 -7.71 -19.62
C GLY A 202 -31.40 -8.15 -21.05
N GLU A 203 -32.69 -8.27 -21.33
CA GLU A 203 -33.22 -8.65 -22.65
C GLU A 203 -32.91 -7.65 -23.78
N GLY A 204 -32.63 -6.38 -23.42
CA GLY A 204 -32.26 -5.33 -24.37
C GLY A 204 -30.78 -5.27 -24.71
N ARG A 205 -29.94 -6.12 -24.10
CA ARG A 205 -28.48 -6.05 -24.24
C ARG A 205 -28.05 -6.26 -25.71
N GLY A 206 -27.20 -5.34 -26.18
CA GLY A 206 -26.67 -5.34 -27.56
C GLY A 206 -27.64 -4.92 -28.63
N SER A 207 -28.95 -4.73 -28.33
CA SER A 207 -30.00 -4.44 -29.29
C SER A 207 -30.76 -3.16 -29.03
N HIS A 208 -30.87 -2.74 -27.77
CA HIS A 208 -31.71 -1.60 -27.39
C HIS A 208 -30.97 -0.67 -26.42
N LEU A 209 -31.35 0.59 -26.37
CA LEU A 209 -31.14 1.47 -25.23
C LEU A 209 -32.06 1.01 -24.10
N SER A 210 -31.52 0.89 -22.88
CA SER A 210 -32.35 0.69 -21.69
C SER A 210 -32.33 1.96 -20.82
N LEU A 211 -33.53 2.34 -20.30
CA LEU A 211 -33.67 3.51 -19.42
C LEU A 211 -34.39 3.11 -18.15
N PHE A 212 -33.89 3.61 -17.04
CA PHE A 212 -34.42 3.34 -15.71
C PHE A 212 -34.59 4.63 -14.92
N LEU A 213 -35.57 4.63 -14.03
CA LEU A 213 -35.82 5.62 -13.01
C LEU A 213 -35.46 5.03 -11.66
N GLN A 214 -34.81 5.80 -10.80
CA GLN A 214 -34.47 5.39 -9.45
C GLN A 214 -34.92 6.45 -8.44
N VAL A 215 -35.66 6.02 -7.41
CA VAL A 215 -36.06 6.86 -6.29
C VAL A 215 -34.90 6.95 -5.30
N MET A 216 -34.54 8.16 -4.93
CA MET A 216 -33.46 8.47 -4.00
C MET A 216 -34.00 9.05 -2.70
N GLN A 217 -33.27 8.90 -1.61
CA GLN A 217 -33.56 9.58 -0.36
C GLN A 217 -33.47 11.11 -0.56
N GLY A 218 -34.53 11.81 -0.21
CA GLY A 218 -34.68 13.24 -0.41
C GLY A 218 -35.06 13.98 0.85
N LYS A 219 -34.79 15.29 0.88
CA LYS A 219 -35.10 16.15 2.05
C LYS A 219 -36.59 16.30 2.38
N PHE A 220 -37.45 15.95 1.39
CA PHE A 220 -38.89 16.07 1.56
C PHE A 220 -39.59 14.76 1.90
N ASP A 221 -38.89 13.67 2.04
CA ASP A 221 -39.45 12.32 2.23
C ASP A 221 -40.36 12.17 3.43
N CYS A 222 -40.19 13.02 4.45
CA CYS A 222 -41.03 13.01 5.65
C CYS A 222 -42.42 13.64 5.46
N VAL A 223 -42.59 14.45 4.40
CA VAL A 223 -43.84 15.15 4.11
C VAL A 223 -44.54 14.65 2.85
N LEU A 224 -44.00 13.66 2.20
CA LEU A 224 -44.54 13.07 0.97
C LEU A 224 -45.34 11.79 1.23
N ASP A 225 -46.35 11.55 0.39
CA ASP A 225 -47.12 10.30 0.42
C ASP A 225 -46.37 9.16 -0.23
N TRP A 226 -46.25 8.03 0.48
CA TRP A 226 -45.58 6.85 -0.02
C TRP A 226 -46.55 5.64 -0.17
N PRO A 227 -46.38 4.78 -1.18
CA PRO A 227 -45.41 4.87 -2.29
C PRO A 227 -45.76 5.97 -3.28
N CYS A 228 -44.72 6.43 -4.05
CA CYS A 228 -44.92 7.39 -5.14
C CYS A 228 -45.86 6.82 -6.20
N LYS A 229 -47.04 7.42 -6.40
CA LYS A 229 -48.12 6.87 -7.24
C LYS A 229 -48.28 7.57 -8.59
N TYR A 230 -47.32 8.36 -9.03
CA TYR A 230 -47.40 9.13 -10.26
C TYR A 230 -47.26 8.26 -11.53
N GLU A 231 -47.77 8.77 -12.63
CA GLU A 231 -47.49 8.24 -13.96
C GLU A 231 -46.20 8.83 -14.47
N HIS A 232 -45.30 7.98 -14.94
CA HIS A 232 -43.98 8.35 -15.44
C HIS A 232 -43.91 8.10 -16.93
N VAL A 233 -43.46 9.13 -17.67
CA VAL A 233 -43.19 9.02 -19.11
C VAL A 233 -41.71 9.27 -19.34
N LEU A 234 -41.02 8.29 -19.89
CA LEU A 234 -39.66 8.43 -20.42
C LEU A 234 -39.76 8.62 -21.94
N ARG A 235 -39.15 9.70 -22.42
CA ARG A 235 -39.15 10.09 -23.83
C ARG A 235 -37.73 10.13 -24.37
N VAL A 236 -37.48 9.46 -25.48
CA VAL A 236 -36.35 9.73 -26.36
C VAL A 236 -36.74 10.79 -27.35
N VAL A 237 -36.03 11.91 -27.40
CA VAL A 237 -36.45 13.09 -28.17
C VAL A 237 -35.94 13.00 -29.59
N ASP A 238 -36.87 13.10 -30.57
CA ASP A 238 -36.54 13.47 -31.93
C ASP A 238 -36.10 14.92 -31.97
N GLN A 239 -34.85 15.17 -32.28
CA GLN A 239 -34.18 16.47 -32.27
C GLN A 239 -34.32 17.21 -33.59
N THR A 240 -35.13 16.68 -34.54
CA THR A 240 -35.36 17.31 -35.85
C THR A 240 -36.51 18.29 -35.88
N GLY A 241 -37.29 18.33 -34.78
CA GLY A 241 -38.48 19.19 -34.70
C GLY A 241 -39.74 18.59 -35.32
N ARG A 242 -39.70 17.38 -35.90
CA ARG A 242 -40.87 16.71 -36.45
C ARG A 242 -41.85 16.14 -35.41
N GLY A 243 -41.39 16.09 -34.14
CA GLY A 243 -42.19 15.58 -33.03
C GLY A 243 -42.35 14.07 -32.96
N MET A 244 -41.52 13.32 -33.71
CA MET A 244 -41.57 11.83 -33.79
C MET A 244 -40.80 11.22 -32.62
N HIS A 245 -41.18 11.57 -31.40
CA HIS A 245 -40.54 11.10 -30.18
C HIS A 245 -40.90 9.64 -29.85
N LEU A 246 -40.00 8.91 -29.19
CA LEU A 246 -40.31 7.60 -28.63
C LEU A 246 -40.70 7.75 -27.15
N ASP A 247 -41.94 7.52 -26.82
CA ASP A 247 -42.47 7.58 -25.48
C ASP A 247 -42.74 6.18 -24.92
N ARG A 248 -42.28 5.97 -23.69
CA ARG A 248 -42.65 4.80 -22.88
C ARG A 248 -43.24 5.30 -21.56
N GLN A 249 -44.42 4.83 -21.25
CA GLN A 249 -45.16 5.22 -20.06
C GLN A 249 -45.22 4.06 -19.08
N HIS A 250 -45.04 4.36 -17.82
CA HIS A 250 -45.24 3.42 -16.72
C HIS A 250 -46.19 4.06 -15.69
N SER A 251 -47.31 3.38 -15.41
CA SER A 251 -48.22 3.80 -14.36
C SER A 251 -47.95 3.06 -13.07
N PHE A 252 -47.60 3.78 -12.05
CA PHE A 252 -47.38 3.21 -10.72
C PHE A 252 -48.66 3.13 -9.87
N ARG A 253 -49.78 3.58 -10.39
CA ARG A 253 -51.10 3.44 -9.73
C ARG A 253 -51.52 2.00 -9.56
N SER A 254 -51.09 1.12 -10.51
CA SER A 254 -51.41 -0.30 -10.54
C SER A 254 -50.21 -1.23 -10.28
N ILE A 255 -49.18 -0.75 -9.56
CA ILE A 255 -48.01 -1.57 -9.22
C ILE A 255 -48.43 -2.77 -8.38
N PRO A 256 -48.08 -4.01 -8.77
CA PRO A 256 -48.28 -5.18 -7.94
C PRO A 256 -47.69 -5.00 -6.54
N SER A 257 -48.34 -5.54 -5.54
CA SER A 257 -47.89 -5.38 -4.13
C SER A 257 -46.45 -5.78 -3.90
N LYS A 258 -45.92 -6.74 -4.67
CA LYS A 258 -44.52 -7.18 -4.64
C LYS A 258 -43.51 -6.12 -5.09
N SER A 259 -43.94 -5.15 -5.90
CA SER A 259 -43.08 -4.09 -6.46
C SER A 259 -43.26 -2.73 -5.79
N LYS A 260 -44.16 -2.62 -4.80
CA LYS A 260 -44.41 -1.35 -4.09
C LYS A 260 -43.17 -0.77 -3.43
N HIS A 261 -42.23 -1.62 -3.01
CA HIS A 261 -40.95 -1.20 -2.41
C HIS A 261 -40.04 -0.43 -3.37
N LEU A 262 -40.18 -0.63 -4.69
CA LEU A 262 -39.36 0.09 -5.69
C LEU A 262 -39.71 1.60 -5.72
N MET A 263 -40.95 1.93 -5.41
CA MET A 263 -41.48 3.30 -5.35
C MET A 263 -41.81 3.73 -3.92
N GLY A 264 -41.45 2.91 -2.94
CA GLY A 264 -41.59 3.20 -1.53
C GLY A 264 -40.57 4.25 -1.05
N ARG A 265 -40.76 4.72 0.17
CA ARG A 265 -39.77 5.59 0.82
C ARG A 265 -38.42 4.87 0.92
N PRO A 266 -37.32 5.45 0.41
CA PRO A 266 -36.01 4.82 0.49
C PRO A 266 -35.56 4.64 1.94
N VAL A 267 -35.09 3.43 2.27
CA VAL A 267 -34.48 3.13 3.57
C VAL A 267 -32.96 3.36 3.51
N ASN A 268 -32.37 3.09 2.35
CA ASN A 268 -30.98 3.39 2.02
C ASN A 268 -30.95 4.62 1.11
N GLU A 269 -29.76 4.99 0.64
CA GLU A 269 -29.56 6.14 -0.26
C GLU A 269 -30.51 6.14 -1.46
N CYS A 270 -30.84 4.98 -2.00
CA CYS A 270 -31.74 4.83 -3.14
C CYS A 270 -32.40 3.44 -3.20
N ASN A 271 -33.54 3.36 -3.87
CA ASN A 271 -34.23 2.11 -4.19
C ASN A 271 -33.62 1.41 -5.40
N VAL A 272 -34.04 0.16 -5.67
CA VAL A 272 -33.72 -0.55 -6.91
C VAL A 272 -34.34 0.21 -8.10
N PRO A 273 -33.59 0.43 -9.19
CA PRO A 273 -34.10 1.14 -10.36
C PRO A 273 -35.21 0.35 -11.07
N ILE A 274 -36.18 1.06 -11.64
CA ILE A 274 -37.29 0.53 -12.42
C ILE A 274 -37.36 1.23 -13.77
N GLY A 275 -37.62 0.49 -14.85
CA GLY A 275 -37.72 1.10 -16.19
C GLY A 275 -37.87 0.10 -17.31
N PHE A 276 -37.37 0.45 -18.48
CA PHE A 276 -37.55 -0.29 -19.73
C PHE A 276 -36.19 -0.83 -20.21
N HIS A 277 -36.09 -2.16 -20.29
CA HIS A 277 -34.93 -2.85 -20.84
C HIS A 277 -34.80 -2.63 -22.35
N THR A 278 -35.94 -2.45 -23.03
CA THR A 278 -36.06 -2.25 -24.48
C THR A 278 -36.70 -0.89 -24.79
N MET A 279 -36.10 0.20 -24.34
CA MET A 279 -36.59 1.56 -24.50
C MET A 279 -36.65 1.98 -25.97
N ALA A 280 -35.57 1.83 -26.71
CA ALA A 280 -35.45 2.17 -28.12
C ALA A 280 -34.43 1.23 -28.79
N PRO A 281 -34.73 0.70 -30.01
CA PRO A 281 -33.76 -0.08 -30.76
C PRO A 281 -32.50 0.74 -31.09
N LEU A 282 -31.31 0.16 -30.91
CA LEU A 282 -30.07 0.82 -31.27
C LEU A 282 -29.98 1.13 -32.78
N SER A 283 -30.53 0.28 -33.61
CA SER A 283 -30.66 0.50 -35.06
C SER A 283 -31.44 1.76 -35.40
N GLU A 284 -32.48 2.07 -34.62
CA GLU A 284 -33.30 3.26 -34.80
C GLU A 284 -32.58 4.53 -34.26
N LEU A 285 -31.87 4.40 -33.15
CA LEU A 285 -31.08 5.51 -32.60
C LEU A 285 -29.98 5.94 -33.57
N HIS A 286 -29.31 5.01 -34.25
CA HIS A 286 -28.23 5.30 -35.19
C HIS A 286 -28.74 5.66 -36.61
N ASN A 287 -30.03 5.55 -36.85
CA ASN A 287 -30.59 5.97 -38.11
C ASN A 287 -30.67 7.50 -38.17
N GLU A 288 -29.86 8.11 -39.03
CA GLU A 288 -29.84 9.57 -39.21
C GLU A 288 -31.20 10.20 -39.46
N ARG A 289 -32.11 9.47 -40.14
CA ARG A 289 -33.47 9.92 -40.42
C ARG A 289 -34.37 9.96 -39.17
N SER A 290 -34.04 9.22 -38.12
CA SER A 290 -34.85 9.20 -36.90
C SER A 290 -34.67 10.50 -36.08
N GLY A 291 -33.49 11.10 -36.14
CA GLY A 291 -33.15 12.34 -35.43
C GLY A 291 -33.00 12.20 -33.92
N PHE A 292 -32.90 10.99 -33.39
CA PHE A 292 -32.72 10.77 -31.95
C PHE A 292 -31.29 11.07 -31.49
N LEU A 293 -30.28 10.79 -32.32
CA LEU A 293 -28.91 11.07 -32.04
C LEU A 293 -28.39 12.19 -32.97
N ARG A 294 -28.09 13.37 -32.43
CA ARG A 294 -27.54 14.50 -33.17
C ARG A 294 -26.33 15.09 -32.46
N ASN A 295 -25.30 15.40 -33.20
CA ASN A 295 -24.04 15.92 -32.65
C ASN A 295 -23.54 15.10 -31.45
N ASP A 296 -23.55 13.78 -31.60
CA ASP A 296 -23.15 12.81 -30.57
C ASP A 296 -23.87 13.00 -29.23
N THR A 297 -25.14 13.46 -29.29
CA THR A 297 -25.97 13.77 -28.14
C THR A 297 -27.32 13.06 -28.24
N LEU A 298 -27.67 12.32 -27.20
CA LEU A 298 -28.99 11.76 -26.98
C LEU A 298 -29.72 12.61 -25.95
N VAL A 299 -30.98 12.96 -26.24
CA VAL A 299 -31.80 13.77 -25.33
C VAL A 299 -32.94 12.92 -24.79
N ILE A 300 -32.98 12.78 -23.46
CA ILE A 300 -34.03 12.10 -22.72
C ILE A 300 -34.88 13.14 -21.96
N VAL A 301 -36.18 13.00 -22.04
CA VAL A 301 -37.11 13.79 -21.23
C VAL A 301 -37.91 12.86 -20.34
N TYR A 302 -37.85 13.13 -19.07
CA TYR A 302 -38.71 12.56 -18.04
C TYR A 302 -39.88 13.50 -17.76
N ARG A 303 -41.08 12.94 -17.70
CA ARG A 303 -42.30 13.65 -17.29
C ARG A 303 -43.04 12.83 -16.26
N PHE A 304 -43.64 13.46 -15.31
CA PHE A 304 -44.59 12.83 -14.41
C PHE A 304 -45.90 13.57 -14.46
N ARG A 305 -46.98 12.81 -14.29
CA ARG A 305 -48.35 13.32 -14.19
C ARG A 305 -48.93 12.95 -12.84
N ILE A 306 -49.46 13.94 -12.16
CA ILE A 306 -50.14 13.76 -10.90
C ILE A 306 -51.53 13.16 -11.11
#